data_eb85dc69f34ec320ceba40f3f622d570
#
_entry.id   eb85dc69f34ec320ceba40f3f622d570
#
_cell.length_a   1.000
_cell.length_b   1.000
_cell.length_c   1.000
_cell.angle_alpha   90.00
_cell.angle_beta   90.00
_cell.angle_gamma   90.00
#
_symmetry.space_group_name_H-M   'P 1'
#
loop_
_entity.id
_entity.type
_entity.pdbx_description
1 polymer ?
#
loop_
_entity_poly.entity_id
_entity_poly.type
_entity_poly.pdbx_seq_one_letter_code
_entity_poly.pdbx_strand_id
1 'polypeptide(L)'
;MKHPERVTEYLEHILEAIQRATSYLQPVSDLEAFRSDRQVQDAVIRNIEIIGEAVSKITNAAPEFINQHPEIPWAQMRGMRNVAIHEYFFVDLEVVWKTVRQDLPQLRQQIDVLLRPSPGNA
;
A
#
# COMPACT_ATOMS: atom_id res chain seq x y z
N MET A 1 4.31 19.61 -15.39
CA MET A 1 4.59 18.45 -16.23
C MET A 1 3.70 17.28 -15.86
N LYS A 2 3.17 16.61 -16.84
CA LYS A 2 2.36 15.43 -16.57
C LYS A 2 3.24 14.27 -16.14
N HIS A 3 2.80 13.54 -15.15
CA HIS A 3 3.45 12.28 -14.86
C HIS A 3 3.00 11.23 -15.90
N PRO A 4 3.82 10.21 -16.13
CA PRO A 4 3.48 9.17 -17.11
C PRO A 4 2.15 8.52 -16.80
N GLU A 5 1.44 8.12 -17.86
CA GLU A 5 0.17 7.44 -17.73
C GLU A 5 0.23 6.23 -16.81
N ARG A 6 1.34 5.48 -16.90
CA ARG A 6 1.55 4.32 -16.06
C ARG A 6 1.62 4.64 -14.57
N VAL A 7 2.10 5.83 -14.22
CA VAL A 7 2.16 6.23 -12.82
C VAL A 7 0.74 6.30 -12.25
N THR A 8 -0.19 6.91 -12.97
CA THR A 8 -1.59 6.98 -12.55
C THR A 8 -2.15 5.57 -12.33
N GLU A 9 -1.89 4.67 -13.26
CA GLU A 9 -2.34 3.29 -13.17
C GLU A 9 -1.79 2.60 -11.93
N TYR A 10 -0.50 2.76 -11.66
CA TYR A 10 0.11 2.16 -10.47
C TYR A 10 -0.42 2.77 -9.18
N LEU A 11 -0.68 4.08 -9.16
CA LEU A 11 -1.29 4.72 -8.00
C LEU A 11 -2.69 4.16 -7.73
N GLU A 12 -3.45 3.89 -8.78
CA GLU A 12 -4.76 3.28 -8.66
C GLU A 12 -4.68 1.86 -8.12
N HIS A 13 -3.65 1.10 -8.53
CA HIS A 13 -3.41 -0.22 -7.98
C HIS A 13 -3.09 -0.16 -6.49
N ILE A 14 -2.31 0.83 -6.08
CA ILE A 14 -1.99 1.01 -4.66
C ILE A 14 -3.27 1.31 -3.88
N LEU A 15 -4.09 2.22 -4.39
CA LEU A 15 -5.34 2.60 -3.71
C LEU A 15 -6.27 1.40 -3.58
N GLU A 16 -6.41 0.60 -4.64
CA GLU A 16 -7.24 -0.58 -4.61
C GLU A 16 -6.71 -1.61 -3.60
N ALA A 17 -5.40 -1.81 -3.57
CA ALA A 17 -4.80 -2.75 -2.62
C ALA A 17 -5.03 -2.30 -1.17
N ILE A 18 -4.90 -1.00 -0.91
CA ILE A 18 -5.19 -0.46 0.42
C ILE A 18 -6.64 -0.72 0.80
N GLN A 19 -7.56 -0.46 -0.11
CA GLN A 19 -8.99 -0.67 0.14
C GLN A 19 -9.30 -2.13 0.42
N ARG A 20 -8.71 -3.04 -0.33
CA ARG A 20 -8.91 -4.47 -0.14
C ARG A 20 -8.36 -4.94 1.19
N ALA A 21 -7.12 -4.58 1.51
CA ALA A 21 -6.51 -4.97 2.77
C ALA A 21 -7.35 -4.47 3.96
N THR A 22 -7.78 -3.21 3.90
CA THR A 22 -8.60 -2.62 4.94
C THR A 22 -9.93 -3.36 5.07
N SER A 23 -10.56 -3.66 3.94
CA SER A 23 -11.85 -4.33 3.90
C SER A 23 -11.77 -5.74 4.49
N TYR A 24 -10.73 -6.49 4.13
CA TYR A 24 -10.56 -7.86 4.63
C TYR A 24 -10.35 -7.88 6.15
N LEU A 25 -9.67 -6.88 6.67
CA LEU A 25 -9.35 -6.85 8.09
C LEU A 25 -10.45 -6.21 8.94
N GLN A 26 -11.36 -5.47 8.33
CA GLN A 26 -12.37 -4.72 9.07
C GLN A 26 -13.21 -5.58 10.02
N PRO A 27 -13.71 -6.76 9.61
CA PRO A 27 -14.54 -7.58 10.53
C PRO A 27 -13.72 -8.33 11.57
N VAL A 28 -12.40 -8.28 11.49
CA VAL A 28 -11.53 -9.00 12.43
C VAL A 28 -11.37 -8.14 13.68
N SER A 29 -11.81 -8.66 14.82
CA SER A 29 -11.96 -7.86 16.03
C SER A 29 -10.64 -7.46 16.68
N ASP A 30 -9.64 -8.34 16.67
CA ASP A 30 -8.37 -8.07 17.34
C ASP A 30 -7.25 -8.91 16.73
N LEU A 31 -6.03 -8.67 17.23
CA LEU A 31 -4.85 -9.37 16.72
C LEU A 31 -4.95 -10.88 16.88
N GLU A 32 -5.50 -11.33 17.98
CA GLU A 32 -5.65 -12.77 18.22
C GLU A 32 -6.56 -13.42 17.18
N ALA A 33 -7.67 -12.75 16.85
CA ALA A 33 -8.56 -13.23 15.80
C ALA A 33 -7.85 -13.27 14.45
N PHE A 34 -7.00 -12.25 14.18
CA PHE A 34 -6.21 -12.22 12.95
C PHE A 34 -5.21 -13.38 12.91
N ARG A 35 -4.58 -13.68 14.04
CA ARG A 35 -3.63 -14.80 14.12
C ARG A 35 -4.29 -16.14 13.88
N SER A 36 -5.60 -16.24 14.10
CA SER A 36 -6.35 -17.47 13.92
C SER A 36 -7.00 -17.60 12.54
N ASP A 37 -6.90 -16.60 11.71
CA ASP A 37 -7.59 -16.58 10.41
C ASP A 37 -6.59 -16.56 9.25
N ARG A 38 -6.19 -17.75 8.83
CA ARG A 38 -5.17 -17.90 7.79
C ARG A 38 -5.60 -17.30 6.46
N GLN A 39 -6.86 -17.44 6.12
CA GLN A 39 -7.38 -16.95 4.86
C GLN A 39 -7.31 -15.42 4.80
N VAL A 40 -7.68 -14.76 5.88
CA VAL A 40 -7.57 -13.30 5.95
C VAL A 40 -6.12 -12.86 5.94
N GLN A 41 -5.24 -13.57 6.65
CA GLN A 41 -3.81 -13.29 6.64
C GLN A 41 -3.27 -13.29 5.20
N ASP A 42 -3.55 -14.33 4.46
CA ASP A 42 -3.04 -14.49 3.10
C ASP A 42 -3.57 -13.38 2.19
N ALA A 43 -4.84 -13.04 2.31
CA ALA A 43 -5.45 -12.00 1.49
C ALA A 43 -4.86 -10.62 1.79
N VAL A 44 -4.66 -10.30 3.07
CA VAL A 44 -4.10 -9.02 3.49
C VAL A 44 -2.65 -8.90 3.06
N ILE A 45 -1.85 -9.94 3.30
CA ILE A 45 -0.43 -9.95 2.94
C ILE A 45 -0.26 -9.79 1.44
N ARG A 46 -1.09 -10.45 0.63
CA ARG A 46 -1.03 -10.30 -0.82
C ARG A 46 -1.22 -8.84 -1.24
N ASN A 47 -2.13 -8.12 -0.61
CA ASN A 47 -2.37 -6.73 -0.97
C ASN A 47 -1.25 -5.81 -0.49
N ILE A 48 -0.64 -6.10 0.66
CA ILE A 48 0.54 -5.37 1.11
C ILE A 48 1.68 -5.55 0.11
N GLU A 49 1.86 -6.76 -0.40
CA GLU A 49 2.87 -7.04 -1.42
C GLU A 49 2.60 -6.24 -2.70
N ILE A 50 1.35 -6.16 -3.12
CA ILE A 50 0.96 -5.39 -4.31
C ILE A 50 1.34 -3.92 -4.15
N ILE A 51 1.13 -3.34 -2.98
CA ILE A 51 1.53 -1.95 -2.71
C ILE A 51 3.02 -1.77 -2.96
N GLY A 52 3.84 -2.65 -2.39
CA GLY A 52 5.28 -2.56 -2.55
C GLY A 52 5.74 -2.74 -3.99
N GLU A 53 5.13 -3.66 -4.72
CA GLU A 53 5.45 -3.88 -6.13
C GLU A 53 5.09 -2.67 -6.98
N ALA A 54 3.94 -2.05 -6.73
CA ALA A 54 3.51 -0.89 -7.49
C ALA A 54 4.46 0.29 -7.27
N VAL A 55 4.91 0.50 -6.03
CA VAL A 55 5.87 1.56 -5.73
C VAL A 55 7.19 1.30 -6.45
N SER A 56 7.64 0.04 -6.49
CA SER A 56 8.85 -0.30 -7.23
C SER A 56 8.73 0.04 -8.70
N LYS A 57 7.57 -0.22 -9.29
CA LYS A 57 7.34 0.11 -10.69
C LYS A 57 7.33 1.61 -10.94
N ILE A 58 6.72 2.38 -10.05
CA ILE A 58 6.75 3.84 -10.15
C ILE A 58 8.19 4.35 -10.04
N THR A 59 8.95 3.82 -9.10
CA THR A 59 10.34 4.24 -8.89
C THR A 59 11.17 3.99 -10.14
N ASN A 60 10.97 2.87 -10.81
CA ASN A 60 11.71 2.54 -12.02
C ASN A 60 11.26 3.35 -13.23
N ALA A 61 9.95 3.60 -13.35
CA ALA A 61 9.39 4.27 -14.52
C ALA A 61 9.50 5.79 -14.43
N ALA A 62 9.42 6.36 -13.23
CA ALA A 62 9.34 7.80 -13.05
C ALA A 62 10.00 8.21 -11.72
N PRO A 63 11.33 8.09 -11.60
CA PRO A 63 12.00 8.46 -10.36
C PRO A 63 11.79 9.91 -9.98
N GLU A 64 11.64 10.80 -10.95
CA GLU A 64 11.38 12.21 -10.66
C GLU A 64 10.02 12.42 -10.00
N PHE A 65 9.03 11.58 -10.30
CA PHE A 65 7.75 11.64 -9.62
C PHE A 65 7.91 11.36 -8.13
N ILE A 66 8.71 10.34 -7.81
CA ILE A 66 9.02 10.00 -6.42
C ILE A 66 9.66 11.18 -5.71
N ASN A 67 10.63 11.83 -6.36
CA ASN A 67 11.34 12.97 -5.79
C ASN A 67 10.46 14.20 -5.60
N GLN A 68 9.42 14.34 -6.42
CA GLN A 68 8.48 15.46 -6.34
C GLN A 68 7.47 15.32 -5.19
N HIS A 69 7.37 14.14 -4.62
CA HIS A 69 6.38 13.88 -3.57
C HIS A 69 7.03 13.25 -2.33
N PRO A 70 7.97 14.00 -1.69
CA PRO A 70 8.67 13.46 -0.52
C PRO A 70 7.79 13.29 0.71
N GLU A 71 6.59 13.87 0.70
CA GLU A 71 5.65 13.70 1.80
C GLU A 71 5.11 12.27 1.90
N ILE A 72 5.25 11.49 0.83
CA ILE A 72 4.79 10.10 0.82
C ILE A 72 5.95 9.18 1.20
N PRO A 73 5.74 8.24 2.12
CA PRO A 73 6.83 7.36 2.57
C PRO A 73 7.09 6.22 1.57
N TRP A 74 7.61 6.58 0.40
CA TRP A 74 7.83 5.64 -0.69
C TRP A 74 8.73 4.47 -0.30
N ALA A 75 9.82 4.74 0.43
CA ALA A 75 10.75 3.69 0.81
C ALA A 75 10.09 2.68 1.75
N GLN A 76 9.29 3.16 2.69
CA GLN A 76 8.55 2.30 3.60
C GLN A 76 7.53 1.46 2.84
N MET A 77 6.81 2.07 1.91
CA MET A 77 5.82 1.37 1.10
C MET A 77 6.47 0.30 0.24
N ARG A 78 7.60 0.62 -0.37
CA ARG A 78 8.33 -0.36 -1.17
C ARG A 78 8.78 -1.54 -0.33
N GLY A 79 9.15 -1.27 0.92
CA GLY A 79 9.55 -2.30 1.86
C GLY A 79 8.44 -3.28 2.23
N MET A 80 7.19 -2.91 2.01
CA MET A 80 6.05 -3.81 2.29
C MET A 80 6.11 -5.09 1.47
N ARG A 81 6.73 -5.03 0.29
CA ARG A 81 6.95 -6.22 -0.52
C ARG A 81 7.80 -7.25 0.22
N ASN A 82 8.79 -6.78 0.97
CA ASN A 82 9.73 -7.67 1.65
C ASN A 82 9.10 -8.43 2.81
N VAL A 83 8.06 -7.90 3.41
CA VAL A 83 7.36 -8.59 4.50
C VAL A 83 6.85 -9.95 4.04
N ALA A 84 6.27 -10.00 2.83
CA ALA A 84 5.73 -11.25 2.31
C ALA A 84 6.80 -12.15 1.70
N ILE A 85 7.86 -11.58 1.13
CA ILE A 85 8.86 -12.35 0.39
C ILE A 85 9.93 -12.92 1.30
N HIS A 86 10.49 -12.09 2.17
CA HIS A 86 11.63 -12.50 2.99
C HIS A 86 11.21 -13.21 4.27
N GLU A 87 9.98 -12.98 4.72
CA GLU A 87 9.47 -13.58 5.95
C GLU A 87 8.47 -14.69 5.64
N TYR A 88 8.79 -15.50 4.64
CA TYR A 88 7.87 -16.50 4.12
C TYR A 88 7.29 -17.40 5.21
N PHE A 89 8.12 -17.87 6.14
CA PHE A 89 7.65 -18.74 7.23
C PHE A 89 7.41 -17.98 8.53
N PHE A 90 7.85 -16.74 8.61
CA PHE A 90 7.86 -15.99 9.86
C PHE A 90 7.32 -14.59 9.68
N VAL A 91 6.27 -14.43 8.86
CA VAL A 91 5.62 -13.13 8.71
C VAL A 91 5.18 -12.65 10.09
N ASP A 92 5.58 -11.44 10.42
CA ASP A 92 5.17 -10.83 11.69
C ASP A 92 3.77 -10.29 11.56
N LEU A 93 2.79 -11.06 12.02
CA LEU A 93 1.39 -10.71 11.88
C LEU A 93 1.01 -9.47 12.65
N GLU A 94 1.72 -9.17 13.73
CA GLU A 94 1.48 -7.93 14.47
C GLU A 94 1.86 -6.71 13.63
N VAL A 95 2.99 -6.79 12.93
CA VAL A 95 3.41 -5.72 12.03
C VAL A 95 2.39 -5.54 10.91
N VAL A 96 1.93 -6.64 10.32
CA VAL A 96 0.91 -6.58 9.29
C VAL A 96 -0.38 -5.93 9.81
N TRP A 97 -0.82 -6.36 10.97
CA TRP A 97 -2.01 -5.82 11.63
C TRP A 97 -1.90 -4.32 11.83
N LYS A 98 -0.78 -3.87 12.39
CA LYS A 98 -0.56 -2.45 12.65
C LYS A 98 -0.47 -1.64 11.35
N THR A 99 0.18 -2.20 10.34
CA THR A 99 0.30 -1.54 9.05
C THR A 99 -1.08 -1.24 8.49
N VAL A 100 -1.96 -2.23 8.47
CA VAL A 100 -3.30 -2.03 7.91
C VAL A 100 -4.13 -1.07 8.75
N ARG A 101 -4.05 -1.20 10.07
CA ARG A 101 -4.91 -0.42 10.97
C ARG A 101 -4.42 1.00 11.19
N GLN A 102 -3.11 1.22 11.19
CA GLN A 102 -2.52 2.50 11.56
C GLN A 102 -1.94 3.27 10.37
N ASP A 103 -1.27 2.57 9.46
CA ASP A 103 -0.55 3.24 8.38
C ASP A 103 -1.38 3.41 7.11
N LEU A 104 -2.12 2.40 6.71
CA LEU A 104 -2.84 2.44 5.44
C LEU A 104 -3.90 3.53 5.35
N PRO A 105 -4.65 3.86 6.41
CA PRO A 105 -5.64 4.95 6.29
C PRO A 105 -5.02 6.27 5.89
N GLN A 106 -3.87 6.60 6.43
CA GLN A 106 -3.17 7.84 6.09
C GLN A 106 -2.61 7.77 4.68
N LEU A 107 -2.02 6.65 4.30
CA LEU A 107 -1.52 6.45 2.94
C LEU A 107 -2.63 6.57 1.92
N ARG A 108 -3.80 6.02 2.22
CA ARG A 108 -4.94 6.12 1.33
C ARG A 108 -5.29 7.56 1.02
N GLN A 109 -5.30 8.40 2.04
CA GLN A 109 -5.57 9.82 1.85
C GLN A 109 -4.52 10.49 0.98
N GLN A 110 -3.26 10.18 1.22
CA GLN A 110 -2.16 10.76 0.47
C GLN A 110 -2.19 10.35 -1.01
N ILE A 111 -2.44 9.07 -1.27
CA ILE A 111 -2.52 8.58 -2.65
C ILE A 111 -3.74 9.15 -3.35
N ASP A 112 -4.86 9.23 -2.65
CA ASP A 112 -6.08 9.79 -3.21
C ASP A 112 -5.88 11.24 -3.67
N VAL A 113 -5.15 12.03 -2.89
CA VAL A 113 -4.84 13.42 -3.26
C VAL A 113 -4.05 13.47 -4.56
N LEU A 114 -3.09 12.56 -4.74
CA LEU A 114 -2.30 12.52 -5.96
C LEU A 114 -3.13 12.19 -7.20
N LEU A 115 -4.21 11.44 -7.02
CA LEU A 115 -5.08 11.04 -8.12
C LEU A 115 -6.16 12.07 -8.44
N ARG A 116 -6.39 13.04 -7.57
CA ARG A 116 -7.39 14.07 -7.82
C ARG A 116 -6.92 15.07 -8.87
N PRO A 117 -7.86 15.60 -9.70
CA PRO A 117 -7.52 16.72 -10.54
C PRO A 117 -7.11 17.92 -9.69
N SER A 118 -6.13 18.67 -10.18
CA SER A 118 -5.71 19.88 -9.48
C SER A 118 -6.85 20.89 -9.48
N PRO A 119 -7.22 21.47 -8.32
CA PRO A 119 -8.28 22.46 -8.29
C PRO A 119 -8.02 23.67 -9.18
N GLY A 120 -6.75 24.04 -9.34
CA GLY A 120 -6.42 25.19 -10.17
C GLY A 120 -6.60 24.94 -11.65
N ASN A 121 -6.78 23.69 -12.05
CA ASN A 121 -6.96 23.31 -13.45
C ASN A 121 -8.39 22.93 -13.78
N ALA A 122 -9.25 23.11 -12.85
CA ALA A 122 -10.65 22.75 -13.04
C ALA A 122 -11.33 23.66 -14.05
#